data_fb7a60d47bf9a73e8a6f554ac49994a7
#
_entry.id   fb7a60d47bf9a73e8a6f554ac49994a7
#
_cell.length_a   1.000
_cell.length_b   1.000
_cell.length_c   1.000
_cell.angle_alpha   90.00
_cell.angle_beta   90.00
_cell.angle_gamma   90.00
#
_symmetry.space_group_name_H-M   'P 1'
#
loop_
_entity.id
_entity.type
_entity.pdbx_description
1 polymer ?
#
loop_
_entity_poly.entity_id
_entity_poly.type
_entity_poly.pdbx_seq_one_letter_code
_entity_poly.pdbx_strand_id
1 'polypeptide(L)' 'SLIGAARSAKLDGDEITAKESYLQVLSILKNADSDFSALKEAKTFIKSL' A
#
# COMPACT_ATOMS: atom_id res chain seq x y z
N SER A 1 8.47 5.55 -5.40
CA SER A 1 7.07 5.19 -5.63
C SER A 1 6.33 5.00 -4.32
N LEU A 2 5.04 5.14 -4.35
CA LEU A 2 4.20 4.99 -3.16
C LEU A 2 4.29 3.58 -2.57
N ILE A 3 4.37 2.57 -3.42
CA ILE A 3 4.45 1.20 -2.92
C ILE A 3 5.80 0.93 -2.25
N GLY A 4 6.85 1.56 -2.73
CA GLY A 4 8.17 1.47 -2.10
C GLY A 4 8.16 2.08 -0.71
N ALA A 5 7.54 3.24 -0.56
CA ALA A 5 7.41 3.90 0.73
C ALA A 5 6.59 3.05 1.70
N ALA A 6 5.51 2.44 1.23
CA ALA A 6 4.67 1.58 2.04
C ALA A 6 5.44 0.35 2.53
N ARG A 7 6.20 -0.28 1.65
CA ARG A 7 7.02 -1.44 2.00
C ARG A 7 8.10 -1.09 3.01
N SER A 8 8.76 0.05 2.82
CA SER A 8 9.79 0.52 3.73
C SER A 8 9.24 0.76 5.13
N ALA A 9 8.09 1.43 5.23
CA ALA A 9 7.44 1.67 6.51
C ALA A 9 7.04 0.36 7.18
N LYS A 10 6.55 -0.60 6.41
CA LYS A 10 6.18 -1.92 6.92
C LYS A 10 7.39 -2.65 7.51
N LEU A 11 8.52 -2.60 6.83
CA LEU A 11 9.75 -3.23 7.31
C LEU A 11 10.28 -2.56 8.57
N ASP A 12 10.08 -1.25 8.71
CA ASP A 12 10.51 -0.50 9.88
C ASP A 12 9.56 -0.67 11.07
N GLY A 13 8.46 -1.37 10.89
CA GLY A 13 7.48 -1.55 11.94
C GLY A 13 6.58 -0.35 12.15
N ASP A 14 6.58 0.61 11.21
CA ASP A 14 5.75 1.82 11.28
C ASP A 14 4.41 1.55 10.62
N GLU A 15 3.50 0.91 11.35
CA GLU A 15 2.19 0.52 10.83
C GLU A 15 1.34 1.70 10.40
N ILE A 16 1.44 2.82 11.09
CA ILE A 16 0.63 4.00 10.77
C ILE A 16 1.03 4.55 9.42
N THR A 17 2.32 4.76 9.19
CA THR A 17 2.82 5.25 7.90
C THR A 17 2.57 4.24 6.80
N ALA A 18 2.78 2.96 7.08
CA ALA A 18 2.52 1.90 6.10
C ALA A 18 1.05 1.90 5.69
N LYS A 19 0.14 1.98 6.65
CA LYS A 19 -1.29 2.02 6.37
C LYS A 19 -1.65 3.22 5.50
N GLU A 20 -1.15 4.40 5.85
CA GLU A 20 -1.43 5.61 5.08
C GLU A 20 -0.92 5.48 3.65
N SER A 21 0.31 4.97 3.48
CA SER A 21 0.90 4.80 2.16
C SER A 21 0.13 3.77 1.33
N TYR A 22 -0.27 2.65 1.93
CA TYR A 22 -1.06 1.65 1.21
C TYR A 22 -2.44 2.17 0.84
N LEU A 23 -3.06 2.98 1.70
CA LEU A 23 -4.34 3.60 1.37
C LEU A 23 -4.21 4.55 0.19
N GLN A 24 -3.10 5.29 0.09
CA GLN A 24 -2.82 6.14 -1.06
C GLN A 24 -2.66 5.31 -2.33
N VAL A 25 -1.96 4.19 -2.24
CA VAL A 25 -1.82 3.28 -3.36
C VAL A 25 -3.20 2.82 -3.86
N LEU A 26 -4.07 2.41 -2.93
CA LEU A 26 -5.43 1.98 -3.29
C LEU A 26 -6.21 3.10 -3.98
N SER A 27 -6.10 4.31 -3.46
CA SER A 27 -6.82 5.46 -4.01
C SER A 27 -6.36 5.77 -5.44
N ILE A 28 -5.05 5.75 -5.67
CA ILE A 28 -4.49 6.06 -6.97
C ILE A 28 -4.76 4.94 -7.98
N LEU A 29 -4.54 3.69 -7.59
CA LEU A 29 -4.67 2.55 -8.49
C LEU A 29 -6.12 2.13 -8.73
N LYS A 30 -7.04 2.60 -7.90
CA LYS A 30 -8.45 2.36 -8.10
C LYS A 30 -8.92 2.82 -9.47
N ASN A 31 -8.33 3.89 -9.98
CA ASN A 31 -8.69 4.48 -11.27
C ASN A 31 -7.70 4.13 -12.38
N ALA A 32 -6.70 3.32 -12.09
CA ALA A 32 -5.68 2.93 -13.06
C ALA A 32 -5.54 1.42 -13.06
N ASP A 33 -5.70 0.81 -14.21
CA ASP A 33 -5.61 -0.66 -14.35
C ASP A 33 -4.18 -1.16 -14.42
N SER A 34 -3.21 -0.30 -14.15
CA SER A 34 -1.84 -0.57 -14.52
C SER A 34 -1.04 -1.45 -13.56
N ASP A 35 -1.46 -1.61 -12.31
CA ASP A 35 -0.66 -2.42 -11.39
C ASP A 35 -1.53 -3.21 -10.41
N PHE A 36 -2.01 -4.34 -10.90
CA PHE A 36 -2.85 -5.22 -10.12
C PHE A 36 -2.10 -5.81 -8.91
N SER A 37 -0.81 -6.07 -9.06
CA SER A 37 0.01 -6.64 -7.97
C SER A 37 0.11 -5.69 -6.78
N ALA A 38 0.37 -4.41 -7.04
CA ALA A 38 0.45 -3.42 -5.99
C ALA A 38 -0.89 -3.23 -5.29
N LEU A 39 -1.97 -3.23 -6.06
CA LEU A 39 -3.31 -3.13 -5.52
C LEU A 39 -3.64 -4.31 -4.59
N LYS A 40 -3.29 -5.50 -5.01
CA LYS A 40 -3.51 -6.71 -4.22
C LYS A 40 -2.69 -6.70 -2.95
N GLU A 41 -1.44 -6.27 -3.03
CA GLU A 41 -0.57 -6.15 -1.87
C GLU A 41 -1.14 -5.17 -0.85
N ALA A 42 -1.59 -4.01 -1.30
CA ALA A 42 -2.17 -3.00 -0.43
C ALA A 42 -3.42 -3.52 0.27
N LYS A 43 -4.31 -4.18 -0.46
CA LYS A 43 -5.52 -4.76 0.12
C LYS A 43 -5.19 -5.81 1.17
N THR A 44 -4.22 -6.66 0.90
CA THR A 44 -3.80 -7.70 1.82
C THR A 44 -3.25 -7.10 3.12
N PHE A 45 -2.42 -6.08 3.00
CA PHE A 45 -1.87 -5.42 4.17
C PHE A 45 -2.97 -4.78 5.03
N ILE A 46 -3.88 -4.04 4.40
CA ILE A 46 -4.96 -3.37 5.11
C ILE A 46 -5.85 -4.38 5.83
N LYS A 47 -6.14 -5.50 5.19
CA LYS A 47 -6.95 -6.56 5.81
C LYS A 47 -6.29 -7.17 7.04
N SER A 48 -4.97 -7.19 7.09
CA SER A 48 -4.25 -7.81 8.20
C SER A 48 -4.13 -6.89 9.41
N LEU A 49 -4.51 -5.64 9.28
CA LEU A 49 -4.55 -4.73 10.40
C LEU A 49 -5.80 -4.98 11.23
#